data_0fa37b9c9be4ed8fac1637f8998fcc50
#
_entry.id   0fa37b9c9be4ed8fac1637f8998fcc50
#
_cell.length_a   1.000
_cell.length_b   1.000
_cell.length_c   1.000
_cell.angle_alpha   90.00
_cell.angle_beta   90.00
_cell.angle_gamma   90.00
#
_symmetry.space_group_name_H-M   'P 1'
#
loop_
_entity.id
_entity.type
_entity.pdbx_description
1 polymer ?
#
loop_
_entity_poly.entity_id
_entity_poly.type
_entity_poly.pdbx_seq_one_letter_code
_entity_poly.pdbx_strand_id
1 'polypeptide(L)'
;MPGLLPHIDPDGLLEFSVVYTDRALNHMSRRFAGVMQDILTRTLNEAARAVELGVPRESIIIDPGHDFGKNTRHSLEATRRLGEMVDTGWPVLVSLSRKDFVGEALDIPGPDDRLTGTLATTAVSAWLGARIYRVHDVASTRQTLDMVAAIRGTHEPKVARRGLA
;
A
#
# COMPACT_ATOMS: atom_id res chain seq x y z
N MET A 1 -2.83 -10.47 -20.58
CA MET A 1 -3.58 -9.89 -19.48
C MET A 1 -2.67 -9.84 -18.26
N PRO A 2 -2.06 -8.71 -17.92
CA PRO A 2 -1.31 -8.58 -16.69
C PRO A 2 -2.23 -7.96 -15.64
N GLY A 3 -2.29 -8.51 -14.45
CA GLY A 3 -2.90 -7.85 -13.31
C GLY A 3 -3.81 -8.67 -12.41
N LEU A 4 -4.30 -9.81 -12.85
CA LEU A 4 -5.07 -10.71 -12.00
C LEU A 4 -4.25 -11.98 -11.77
N LEU A 5 -3.70 -12.14 -10.58
CA LEU A 5 -3.11 -13.39 -10.13
C LEU A 5 -4.09 -14.03 -9.14
N PRO A 6 -4.86 -15.06 -9.54
CA PRO A 6 -5.54 -15.89 -8.57
C PRO A 6 -4.46 -16.67 -7.80
N HIS A 7 -4.35 -16.49 -6.51
CA HIS A 7 -3.61 -17.36 -5.65
C HIS A 7 -4.60 -18.40 -5.10
N ILE A 8 -4.50 -19.62 -5.58
CA ILE A 8 -5.25 -20.75 -5.05
C ILE A 8 -4.39 -21.34 -3.93
N ASP A 9 -4.87 -21.22 -2.71
CA ASP A 9 -4.35 -21.98 -1.59
C ASP A 9 -4.83 -23.45 -1.73
N PRO A 10 -3.95 -24.43 -1.79
CA PRO A 10 -4.34 -25.83 -1.88
C PRO A 10 -5.19 -26.32 -0.70
N ASP A 11 -5.18 -25.61 0.42
CA ASP A 11 -5.98 -25.91 1.61
C ASP A 11 -7.29 -25.10 1.71
N GLY A 12 -7.60 -24.26 0.73
CA GLY A 12 -8.85 -23.50 0.64
C GLY A 12 -9.00 -22.38 1.66
N LEU A 13 -7.91 -21.91 2.26
CA LEU A 13 -7.97 -21.04 3.45
C LEU A 13 -7.95 -19.54 3.17
N LEU A 14 -7.49 -19.05 2.01
CA LEU A 14 -7.57 -17.62 1.64
C LEU A 14 -7.35 -17.42 0.14
N GLU A 15 -8.42 -17.36 -0.63
CA GLU A 15 -8.37 -16.81 -1.99
C GLU A 15 -8.50 -15.29 -1.94
N PHE A 16 -7.46 -14.55 -2.31
CA PHE A 16 -7.57 -13.13 -2.53
C PHE A 16 -6.89 -12.73 -3.85
N SER A 17 -7.46 -11.74 -4.50
CA SER A 17 -6.91 -11.15 -5.70
C SER A 17 -6.38 -9.76 -5.39
N VAL A 18 -5.14 -9.49 -5.77
CA VAL A 18 -4.54 -8.15 -5.67
C VAL A 18 -4.69 -7.46 -7.01
N VAL A 19 -5.39 -6.34 -7.00
CA VAL A 19 -5.57 -5.47 -8.16
C VAL A 19 -4.62 -4.29 -8.04
N TYR A 20 -3.72 -4.15 -8.99
CA TYR A 20 -2.75 -3.05 -9.04
C TYR A 20 -2.70 -2.40 -10.43
N THR A 21 -2.23 -1.17 -10.48
CA THR A 21 -2.10 -0.42 -11.75
C THR A 21 -0.81 -0.80 -12.48
N ASP A 22 -0.93 -1.18 -13.74
CA ASP A 22 0.16 -1.62 -14.61
C ASP A 22 1.00 -0.46 -15.21
N ARG A 23 2.08 -0.86 -15.88
CA ARG A 23 3.17 -0.07 -16.46
C ARG A 23 2.81 1.10 -17.40
N ALA A 24 1.56 1.26 -17.81
CA ALA A 24 1.17 2.21 -18.85
C ALA A 24 1.14 3.69 -18.44
N LEU A 25 1.44 4.03 -17.16
CA LEU A 25 1.26 5.37 -16.62
C LEU A 25 2.22 6.44 -17.14
N ASN A 26 3.43 6.07 -17.57
CA ASN A 26 4.45 7.04 -17.98
C ASN A 26 4.07 7.89 -19.21
N HIS A 27 3.18 7.40 -20.08
CA HIS A 27 2.71 8.16 -21.24
C HIS A 27 1.40 8.92 -21.01
N MET A 28 0.63 8.55 -19.98
CA MET A 28 -0.72 9.07 -19.76
C MET A 28 -0.81 10.12 -18.67
N SER A 29 0.16 10.21 -17.76
CA SER A 29 0.16 11.17 -16.65
C SER A 29 0.14 12.65 -17.09
N ARG A 30 0.43 12.94 -18.35
CA ARG A 30 0.32 14.28 -18.94
C ARG A 30 -1.11 14.66 -19.40
N ARG A 31 -2.05 13.72 -19.39
CA ARG A 31 -3.43 13.91 -19.88
C ARG A 31 -4.50 13.83 -18.80
N PHE A 32 -4.18 13.36 -17.61
CA PHE A 32 -5.14 13.18 -16.53
C PHE A 32 -4.96 14.22 -15.41
N ALA A 33 -6.01 14.44 -14.64
CA ALA A 33 -6.08 15.42 -13.54
C ALA A 33 -5.15 15.10 -12.32
N GLY A 34 -4.18 14.18 -12.48
CA GLY A 34 -3.18 13.79 -11.50
C GLY A 34 -3.05 12.27 -11.35
N VAL A 35 -1.89 11.84 -10.84
CA VAL A 35 -1.56 10.41 -10.68
C VAL A 35 -2.57 9.67 -9.81
N MET A 36 -3.07 10.29 -8.76
CA MET A 36 -4.02 9.65 -7.84
C MET A 36 -5.36 9.36 -8.50
N GLN A 37 -5.87 10.27 -9.33
CA GLN A 37 -7.10 10.05 -10.08
C GLN A 37 -6.97 8.89 -11.07
N ASP A 38 -5.82 8.76 -11.73
CA ASP A 38 -5.56 7.65 -12.63
C ASP A 38 -5.45 6.31 -11.87
N ILE A 39 -4.75 6.29 -10.73
CA ILE A 39 -4.68 5.12 -9.84
C ILE A 39 -6.08 4.67 -9.45
N LEU A 40 -6.89 5.57 -8.90
CA LEU A 40 -8.25 5.26 -8.45
C LEU A 40 -9.10 4.72 -9.58
N THR A 41 -9.15 5.44 -10.71
CA THR A 41 -9.99 5.04 -11.84
C THR A 41 -9.65 3.64 -12.33
N ARG A 42 -8.37 3.35 -12.55
CA ARG A 42 -7.93 2.04 -13.05
C ARG A 42 -8.13 0.94 -12.04
N THR A 43 -7.69 1.15 -10.81
CA THR A 43 -7.77 0.13 -9.76
C THR A 43 -9.22 -0.23 -9.46
N LEU A 44 -10.11 0.77 -9.37
CA LEU A 44 -11.52 0.52 -9.11
C LEU A 44 -12.24 -0.16 -10.29
N ASN A 45 -11.89 0.19 -11.52
CA ASN A 45 -12.42 -0.49 -12.70
C ASN A 45 -12.01 -1.97 -12.75
N GLU A 46 -10.74 -2.28 -12.43
CA GLU A 46 -10.28 -3.68 -12.38
C GLU A 46 -10.89 -4.44 -11.21
N ALA A 47 -11.08 -3.80 -10.05
CA ALA A 47 -11.78 -4.41 -8.91
C ALA A 47 -13.24 -4.71 -9.25
N ALA A 48 -13.95 -3.77 -9.87
CA ALA A 48 -15.33 -3.98 -10.33
C ALA A 48 -15.43 -5.12 -11.35
N ARG A 49 -14.52 -5.13 -12.31
CA ARG A 49 -14.43 -6.20 -13.30
C ARG A 49 -14.16 -7.57 -12.68
N ALA A 50 -13.32 -7.65 -11.64
CA ALA A 50 -13.07 -8.90 -10.94
C ALA A 50 -14.37 -9.43 -10.29
N VAL A 51 -15.17 -8.54 -9.68
CA VAL A 51 -16.48 -8.88 -9.13
C VAL A 51 -17.42 -9.38 -10.22
N GLU A 52 -17.50 -8.70 -11.37
CA GLU A 52 -18.31 -9.13 -12.52
C GLU A 52 -17.92 -10.51 -13.04
N LEU A 53 -16.66 -10.88 -12.92
CA LEU A 53 -16.13 -12.20 -13.28
C LEU A 53 -16.31 -13.25 -12.19
N GLY A 54 -16.98 -12.93 -11.07
CA GLY A 54 -17.33 -13.86 -10.02
C GLY A 54 -16.36 -13.93 -8.84
N VAL A 55 -15.35 -13.04 -8.76
CA VAL A 55 -14.50 -12.96 -7.56
C VAL A 55 -15.32 -12.32 -6.43
N PRO A 56 -15.45 -12.96 -5.26
CA PRO A 56 -16.14 -12.35 -4.13
C PRO A 56 -15.50 -11.02 -3.73
N ARG A 57 -16.32 -10.00 -3.45
CA ARG A 57 -15.82 -8.66 -3.09
C ARG A 57 -14.87 -8.69 -1.90
N GLU A 58 -15.15 -9.51 -0.90
CA GLU A 58 -14.36 -9.71 0.31
C GLU A 58 -13.00 -10.36 0.04
N SER A 59 -12.82 -11.00 -1.12
CA SER A 59 -11.56 -11.61 -1.56
C SER A 59 -10.69 -10.66 -2.40
N ILE A 60 -11.09 -9.39 -2.55
CA ILE A 60 -10.35 -8.41 -3.35
C ILE A 60 -9.65 -7.41 -2.46
N ILE A 61 -8.35 -7.22 -2.71
CA ILE A 61 -7.49 -6.22 -2.09
C ILE A 61 -6.98 -5.30 -3.20
N ILE A 62 -6.97 -3.99 -2.97
CA ILE A 62 -6.45 -3.03 -3.93
C ILE A 62 -5.08 -2.48 -3.51
N ASP A 63 -4.21 -2.20 -4.50
CA ASP A 63 -2.84 -1.69 -4.30
C ASP A 63 -2.59 -0.51 -5.24
N PRO A 64 -2.12 0.64 -4.79
CA PRO A 64 -1.80 1.79 -5.64
C PRO A 64 -0.63 1.55 -6.60
N GLY A 65 0.13 0.46 -6.46
CA GLY A 65 1.21 0.08 -7.36
C GLY A 65 2.38 1.07 -7.36
N HIS A 66 2.90 1.44 -6.18
CA HIS A 66 4.10 2.28 -6.06
C HIS A 66 5.26 1.71 -6.89
N ASP A 67 5.99 2.58 -7.62
CA ASP A 67 7.07 2.30 -8.56
C ASP A 67 6.68 1.49 -9.82
N PHE A 68 5.48 0.94 -9.90
CA PHE A 68 5.01 0.32 -11.13
C PHE A 68 4.51 1.39 -12.11
N GLY A 69 5.31 1.70 -13.14
CA GLY A 69 5.03 2.76 -14.11
C GLY A 69 4.93 4.18 -13.52
N LYS A 70 5.38 4.37 -12.29
CA LYS A 70 5.40 5.63 -11.55
C LYS A 70 6.83 6.07 -11.28
N ASN A 71 7.10 7.36 -11.42
CA ASN A 71 8.34 7.95 -10.93
C ASN A 71 8.22 8.26 -9.41
N THR A 72 9.33 8.71 -8.83
CA THR A 72 9.43 9.05 -7.41
C THR A 72 8.36 10.05 -6.96
N ARG A 73 8.12 11.12 -7.73
CA ARG A 73 7.10 12.13 -7.40
C ARG A 73 5.70 11.55 -7.41
N HIS A 74 5.41 10.66 -8.37
CA HIS A 74 4.13 9.96 -8.44
C HIS A 74 3.93 9.00 -7.25
N SER A 75 4.97 8.26 -6.85
CA SER A 75 4.90 7.35 -5.70
C SER A 75 4.75 8.12 -4.38
N LEU A 76 5.43 9.26 -4.23
CA LEU A 76 5.26 10.15 -3.07
C LEU A 76 3.85 10.76 -3.03
N GLU A 77 3.30 11.17 -4.18
CA GLU A 77 1.93 11.70 -4.26
C GLU A 77 0.90 10.61 -3.93
N ALA A 78 1.06 9.41 -4.47
CA ALA A 78 0.19 8.28 -4.16
C ALA A 78 0.21 7.94 -2.67
N THR A 79 1.39 7.97 -2.02
CA THR A 79 1.51 7.80 -0.57
C THR A 79 0.79 8.90 0.19
N ARG A 80 1.00 10.17 -0.18
CA ARG A 80 0.39 11.33 0.49
C ARG A 80 -1.14 11.30 0.42
N ARG A 81 -1.68 10.85 -0.69
CA ARG A 81 -3.12 10.84 -0.98
C ARG A 81 -3.76 9.46 -0.80
N LEU A 82 -3.07 8.55 -0.12
CA LEU A 82 -3.54 7.16 0.08
C LEU A 82 -4.91 7.08 0.76
N GLY A 83 -5.25 8.06 1.60
CA GLY A 83 -6.56 8.15 2.23
C GLY A 83 -7.71 8.13 1.23
N GLU A 84 -7.56 8.77 0.06
CA GLU A 84 -8.58 8.75 -0.99
C GLU A 84 -8.86 7.32 -1.50
N MET A 85 -7.85 6.45 -1.51
CA MET A 85 -8.02 5.05 -1.86
C MET A 85 -8.69 4.26 -0.73
N VAL A 86 -8.33 4.54 0.52
CA VAL A 86 -8.95 3.94 1.71
C VAL A 86 -10.44 4.30 1.79
N ASP A 87 -10.80 5.54 1.46
CA ASP A 87 -12.18 6.04 1.47
C ASP A 87 -13.09 5.34 0.46
N THR A 88 -12.54 4.61 -0.51
CA THR A 88 -13.31 3.77 -1.43
C THR A 88 -13.96 2.56 -0.76
N GLY A 89 -13.53 2.23 0.47
CA GLY A 89 -14.05 1.10 1.24
C GLY A 89 -13.47 -0.27 0.85
N TRP A 90 -12.51 -0.34 -0.06
CA TRP A 90 -11.75 -1.55 -0.34
C TRP A 90 -10.58 -1.71 0.63
N PRO A 91 -10.20 -2.95 1.01
CA PRO A 91 -8.94 -3.17 1.73
C PRO A 91 -7.75 -2.71 0.89
N VAL A 92 -6.90 -1.87 1.46
CA VAL A 92 -5.72 -1.33 0.77
C VAL A 92 -4.46 -2.02 1.24
N LEU A 93 -3.72 -2.60 0.28
CA LEU A 93 -2.37 -3.11 0.46
C LEU A 93 -1.37 -2.08 -0.03
N VAL A 94 -0.25 -1.96 0.67
CA VAL A 94 0.91 -1.19 0.23
C VAL A 94 2.18 -2.04 0.24
N SER A 95 2.97 -1.91 -0.82
CA SER A 95 4.26 -2.56 -0.98
C SER A 95 5.33 -1.50 -1.20
N LEU A 96 5.85 -0.91 -0.11
CA LEU A 96 6.76 0.24 -0.12
C LEU A 96 8.22 -0.16 0.15
N SER A 97 8.42 -1.35 0.70
CA SER A 97 9.69 -1.78 1.27
C SER A 97 10.82 -1.78 0.26
N ARG A 98 11.88 -1.02 0.57
CA ARG A 98 13.13 -0.88 -0.19
C ARG A 98 12.97 -0.36 -1.62
N LYS A 99 11.79 0.20 -1.97
CA LYS A 99 11.50 0.69 -3.32
C LYS A 99 12.34 1.91 -3.70
N ASP A 100 12.50 2.11 -5.01
CA ASP A 100 13.38 3.12 -5.56
C ASP A 100 12.95 4.54 -5.20
N PHE A 101 11.64 4.82 -5.14
CA PHE A 101 11.16 6.13 -4.74
C PHE A 101 11.58 6.52 -3.30
N VAL A 102 11.76 5.53 -2.40
CA VAL A 102 12.26 5.75 -1.04
C VAL A 102 13.74 6.10 -1.09
N GLY A 103 14.51 5.35 -1.88
CA GLY A 103 15.94 5.59 -2.09
C GLY A 103 16.20 6.95 -2.72
N GLU A 104 15.51 7.27 -3.81
CA GLU A 104 15.66 8.55 -4.51
C GLU A 104 15.24 9.74 -3.64
N ALA A 105 14.17 9.62 -2.85
CA ALA A 105 13.73 10.71 -1.97
C ALA A 105 14.74 11.05 -0.88
N LEU A 106 15.63 10.12 -0.52
CA LEU A 106 16.61 10.25 0.57
C LEU A 106 18.07 10.26 0.09
N ASP A 107 18.30 10.15 -1.23
CA ASP A 107 19.62 9.95 -1.82
C ASP A 107 20.33 8.70 -1.26
N ILE A 108 19.59 7.59 -1.13
CA ILE A 108 20.10 6.30 -0.64
C ILE A 108 20.03 5.26 -1.77
N PRO A 109 21.14 5.01 -2.49
CA PRO A 109 21.13 4.11 -3.64
C PRO A 109 20.95 2.64 -3.24
N GLY A 110 21.54 2.22 -2.11
CA GLY A 110 21.51 0.85 -1.63
C GLY A 110 20.14 0.44 -1.09
N PRO A 111 19.48 -0.61 -1.62
CA PRO A 111 18.16 -1.03 -1.13
C PRO A 111 18.18 -1.49 0.33
N ASP A 112 19.29 -2.04 0.81
CA ASP A 112 19.43 -2.51 2.19
C ASP A 112 19.49 -1.37 3.21
N ASP A 113 19.93 -0.18 2.79
CA ASP A 113 20.04 1.01 3.63
C ASP A 113 18.72 1.79 3.74
N ARG A 114 17.68 1.40 2.98
CA ARG A 114 16.39 2.10 2.88
C ARG A 114 15.40 1.74 4.00
N LEU A 115 15.84 1.02 5.05
CA LEU A 115 14.91 0.56 6.10
C LEU A 115 14.22 1.73 6.80
N THR A 116 14.95 2.74 7.23
CA THR A 116 14.38 3.90 7.93
C THR A 116 13.32 4.62 7.09
N GLY A 117 13.60 4.88 5.82
CA GLY A 117 12.62 5.48 4.90
C GLY A 117 11.43 4.58 4.63
N THR A 118 11.64 3.26 4.54
CA THR A 118 10.59 2.26 4.44
C THR A 118 9.65 2.31 5.64
N LEU A 119 10.19 2.35 6.87
CA LEU A 119 9.39 2.41 8.10
C LEU A 119 8.62 3.73 8.21
N ALA A 120 9.24 4.86 7.83
CA ALA A 120 8.57 6.16 7.80
C ALA A 120 7.36 6.17 6.84
N THR A 121 7.55 5.69 5.60
CA THR A 121 6.46 5.57 4.62
C THR A 121 5.39 4.57 5.05
N THR A 122 5.77 3.48 5.72
CA THR A 122 4.85 2.51 6.31
C THR A 122 4.00 3.15 7.41
N ALA A 123 4.62 3.92 8.32
CA ALA A 123 3.91 4.63 9.39
C ALA A 123 2.88 5.62 8.84
N VAL A 124 3.27 6.42 7.83
CA VAL A 124 2.35 7.35 7.14
C VAL A 124 1.20 6.60 6.48
N SER A 125 1.48 5.51 5.78
CA SER A 125 0.45 4.71 5.11
C SER A 125 -0.53 4.07 6.11
N ALA A 126 -0.04 3.61 7.26
CA ALA A 126 -0.86 3.08 8.34
C ALA A 126 -1.73 4.18 8.98
N TRP A 127 -1.16 5.37 9.18
CA TRP A 127 -1.91 6.52 9.66
C TRP A 127 -3.06 6.89 8.72
N LEU A 128 -2.84 6.81 7.41
CA LEU A 128 -3.82 7.07 6.36
C LEU A 128 -4.82 5.94 6.16
N GLY A 129 -4.66 4.78 6.81
CA GLY A 129 -5.65 3.72 6.86
C GLY A 129 -5.35 2.48 6.02
N ALA A 130 -4.17 2.35 5.40
CA ALA A 130 -3.74 1.08 4.81
C ALA A 130 -3.72 -0.03 5.87
N ARG A 131 -4.10 -1.25 5.48
CA ARG A 131 -4.25 -2.38 6.41
C ARG A 131 -3.32 -3.55 6.13
N ILE A 132 -2.82 -3.66 4.91
CA ILE A 132 -2.03 -4.80 4.46
C ILE A 132 -0.69 -4.29 3.94
N TYR A 133 0.40 -4.94 4.34
CA TYR A 133 1.76 -4.51 4.05
C TYR A 133 2.60 -5.67 3.55
N ARG A 134 3.14 -5.54 2.34
CA ARG A 134 4.13 -6.45 1.83
C ARG A 134 5.53 -5.89 2.10
N VAL A 135 6.32 -6.58 2.92
CA VAL A 135 7.57 -6.05 3.46
C VAL A 135 8.70 -7.08 3.46
N HIS A 136 9.97 -6.61 3.52
CA HIS A 136 11.14 -7.48 3.68
C HIS A 136 11.51 -7.66 5.16
N ASP A 137 11.41 -6.60 5.97
CA ASP A 137 11.68 -6.65 7.42
C ASP A 137 10.35 -6.64 8.20
N VAL A 138 9.89 -7.85 8.53
CA VAL A 138 8.61 -8.03 9.22
C VAL A 138 8.67 -7.52 10.66
N ALA A 139 9.78 -7.75 11.36
CA ALA A 139 9.90 -7.41 12.78
C ALA A 139 9.84 -5.88 12.99
N SER A 140 10.65 -5.13 12.28
CA SER A 140 10.68 -3.67 12.36
C SER A 140 9.38 -3.04 11.87
N THR A 141 8.80 -3.61 10.80
CA THR A 141 7.48 -3.17 10.30
C THR A 141 6.39 -3.40 11.34
N ARG A 142 6.36 -4.56 11.99
CA ARG A 142 5.37 -4.86 13.04
C ARG A 142 5.47 -3.87 14.20
N GLN A 143 6.68 -3.56 14.66
CA GLN A 143 6.90 -2.55 15.71
C GLN A 143 6.40 -1.18 15.28
N THR A 144 6.66 -0.77 14.04
CA THR A 144 6.17 0.49 13.49
C THR A 144 4.65 0.54 13.49
N LEU A 145 3.98 -0.51 13.02
CA LEU A 145 2.52 -0.59 12.98
C LEU A 145 1.90 -0.61 14.38
N ASP A 146 2.49 -1.33 15.33
CA ASP A 146 2.06 -1.33 16.74
C ASP A 146 2.17 0.08 17.35
N MET A 147 3.25 0.81 17.04
CA MET A 147 3.41 2.19 17.51
C MET A 147 2.37 3.14 16.93
N VAL A 148 2.09 3.03 15.61
CA VAL A 148 1.04 3.82 14.98
C VAL A 148 -0.34 3.50 15.58
N ALA A 149 -0.63 2.23 15.82
CA ALA A 149 -1.89 1.80 16.43
C ALA A 149 -2.06 2.35 17.88
N ALA A 150 -0.98 2.35 18.67
CA ALA A 150 -0.99 2.93 20.00
C ALA A 150 -1.18 4.47 19.97
N ILE A 151 -0.51 5.17 19.04
CA ILE A 151 -0.68 6.64 18.87
C ILE A 151 -2.13 6.97 18.46
N ARG A 152 -2.73 6.16 17.58
CA ARG A 152 -4.12 6.33 17.15
C ARG A 152 -5.15 5.96 18.22
N GLY A 153 -4.74 5.33 19.32
CA GLY A 153 -5.65 4.83 20.34
C GLY A 153 -6.48 3.61 19.89
N THR A 154 -6.09 2.93 18.81
CA THR A 154 -6.77 1.72 18.34
C THR A 154 -6.28 0.46 19.03
N HIS A 155 -5.11 0.53 19.69
CA HIS A 155 -4.56 -0.51 20.55
C HIS A 155 -3.98 0.11 21.82
N GLU A 156 -4.21 -0.53 22.93
CA GLU A 156 -3.57 -0.16 24.19
C GLU A 156 -2.04 -0.40 24.12
N PRO A 157 -1.24 0.46 24.75
CA PRO A 157 0.19 0.22 24.87
C PRO A 157 0.43 -1.09 25.64
N LYS A 158 1.39 -1.91 25.18
CA LYS A 158 1.72 -3.19 25.83
C LYS A 158 2.11 -3.04 27.30
N VAL A 159 2.64 -1.90 27.67
CA VAL A 159 3.00 -1.53 29.04
C VAL A 159 2.86 -0.03 29.22
N ALA A 160 2.19 0.41 30.29
CA ALA A 160 2.06 1.81 30.68
C ALA A 160 2.53 1.97 32.15
N ARG A 161 3.83 2.20 32.35
CA ARG A 161 4.41 2.35 33.70
C ARG A 161 4.78 3.78 34.06
N ARG A 162 4.93 4.67 33.08
CA ARG A 162 5.27 6.08 33.32
C ARG A 162 4.03 6.85 33.76
N GLY A 163 4.19 7.72 34.77
CA GLY A 163 3.10 8.59 35.23
C GLY A 163 2.10 7.91 36.18
N LEU A 164 2.31 6.65 36.53
CA LEU A 164 1.57 5.99 37.60
C LEU A 164 2.33 6.22 38.91
N ALA A 165 2.25 7.44 39.44
CA ALA A 165 2.67 7.77 40.81
C ALA A 165 1.43 8.01 41.66
#